data_581f9f8e4f1018f587b152632bbd0d5e
#
_entry.id   581f9f8e4f1018f587b152632bbd0d5e
#
_cell.length_a   1.000
_cell.length_b   1.000
_cell.length_c   1.000
_cell.angle_alpha   90.00
_cell.angle_beta   90.00
_cell.angle_gamma   90.00
#
_symmetry.space_group_name_H-M   'P 1'
#
loop_
_entity.id
_entity.type
_entity.pdbx_description
1 polymer ?
#
loop_
_entity_poly.entity_id
_entity_poly.type
_entity_poly.pdbx_seq_one_letter_code
_entity_poly.pdbx_strand_id
1 'polypeptide(L)'
;QSTRTVEESQLINKAEAAFSRLSSLRAEFIQIAADGTISKGMIYLRRPYQLRIDYLNPDSLSLVTSKRVIYIDDKVGKQVDVYPLSETPFAPMLRDEVRFTGPEFMTKARLESGVISIEMSRDTGDGAGSLTLEFNADTSRLMRWIIIDAIGVKTTVSLQNPVYDIRLENKLFGVPSHEPEKNN
;
A
#
# COMPACT_ATOMS: atom_id res chain seq x y z
N GLN A 1 -16.95 -2.40 22.04
CA GLN A 1 -16.26 -3.32 21.09
C GLN A 1 -17.37 -4.10 20.40
N SER A 2 -17.59 -3.81 19.11
CA SER A 2 -18.51 -4.62 18.29
C SER A 2 -17.91 -6.02 18.15
N THR A 3 -18.63 -7.02 18.59
CA THR A 3 -18.19 -8.41 18.48
C THR A 3 -18.20 -8.81 17.00
N ARG A 4 -17.01 -9.15 16.48
CA ARG A 4 -16.83 -9.61 15.10
C ARG A 4 -17.62 -10.91 14.90
N THR A 5 -18.27 -11.03 13.72
CA THR A 5 -18.99 -12.27 13.39
C THR A 5 -18.01 -13.40 13.03
N VAL A 6 -18.48 -14.64 13.08
CA VAL A 6 -17.70 -15.81 12.65
C VAL A 6 -17.33 -15.69 11.18
N GLU A 7 -18.25 -15.23 10.35
CA GLU A 7 -18.05 -15.02 8.90
C GLU A 7 -16.96 -13.96 8.64
N GLU A 8 -17.02 -12.81 9.29
CA GLU A 8 -15.97 -11.79 9.20
C GLU A 8 -14.60 -12.34 9.59
N SER A 9 -14.53 -13.12 10.65
CA SER A 9 -13.28 -13.73 11.11
C SER A 9 -12.70 -14.70 10.08
N GLN A 10 -13.57 -15.49 9.41
CA GLN A 10 -13.15 -16.41 8.36
C GLN A 10 -12.62 -15.66 7.12
N LEU A 11 -13.27 -14.57 6.71
CA LEU A 11 -12.80 -13.72 5.60
C LEU A 11 -11.44 -13.08 5.90
N ILE A 12 -11.28 -12.55 7.11
CA ILE A 12 -10.01 -11.96 7.56
C ILE A 12 -8.90 -13.01 7.54
N ASN A 13 -9.14 -14.20 8.10
CA ASN A 13 -8.14 -15.26 8.15
C ASN A 13 -7.75 -15.73 6.75
N LYS A 14 -8.71 -15.85 5.85
CA LYS A 14 -8.44 -16.24 4.44
C LYS A 14 -7.57 -15.20 3.73
N ALA A 15 -7.92 -13.94 3.83
CA ALA A 15 -7.18 -12.84 3.22
C ALA A 15 -5.77 -12.68 3.84
N GLU A 16 -5.67 -12.75 5.17
CA GLU A 16 -4.41 -12.64 5.91
C GLU A 16 -3.45 -13.79 5.54
N ALA A 17 -3.93 -15.02 5.47
CA ALA A 17 -3.14 -16.18 5.08
C ALA A 17 -2.65 -16.05 3.62
N ALA A 18 -3.51 -15.62 2.70
CA ALA A 18 -3.14 -15.43 1.31
C ALA A 18 -2.10 -14.31 1.14
N PHE A 19 -2.31 -13.19 1.82
CA PHE A 19 -1.40 -12.06 1.76
C PHE A 19 -0.06 -12.34 2.44
N SER A 20 -0.04 -13.13 3.50
CA SER A 20 1.18 -13.58 4.18
C SER A 20 2.08 -14.43 3.28
N ARG A 21 1.49 -15.18 2.34
CA ARG A 21 2.25 -15.98 1.37
C ARG A 21 2.86 -15.16 0.25
N LEU A 22 2.36 -13.95 0.02
CA LEU A 22 2.89 -13.05 -0.99
C LEU A 22 4.21 -12.44 -0.52
N SER A 23 5.33 -12.83 -1.11
CA SER A 23 6.66 -12.29 -0.79
C SER A 23 6.99 -11.05 -1.61
N SER A 24 6.62 -11.04 -2.88
CA SER A 24 6.89 -9.94 -3.80
C SER A 24 5.82 -9.80 -4.86
N LEU A 25 5.71 -8.58 -5.39
CA LEU A 25 4.73 -8.21 -6.41
C LEU A 25 5.33 -7.14 -7.32
N ARG A 26 5.13 -7.27 -8.61
CA ARG A 26 5.26 -6.19 -9.58
C ARG A 26 3.95 -6.06 -10.35
N ALA A 27 3.46 -4.84 -10.49
CA ALA A 27 2.25 -4.57 -11.25
C ALA A 27 2.29 -3.18 -11.87
N GLU A 28 1.60 -3.01 -12.98
CA GLU A 28 1.11 -1.70 -13.39
C GLU A 28 -0.03 -1.29 -12.45
N PHE A 29 -0.30 -0.01 -12.31
CA PHE A 29 -1.43 0.45 -11.52
C PHE A 29 -2.18 1.62 -12.19
N ILE A 30 -3.43 1.75 -11.80
CA ILE A 30 -4.26 2.93 -12.03
C ILE A 30 -4.65 3.46 -10.66
N GLN A 31 -4.35 4.74 -10.42
CA GLN A 31 -4.72 5.46 -9.22
C GLN A 31 -5.80 6.48 -9.53
N ILE A 32 -6.83 6.51 -8.71
CA ILE A 32 -7.88 7.52 -8.77
C ILE A 32 -7.84 8.31 -7.48
N ALA A 33 -7.56 9.61 -7.60
CA ALA A 33 -7.57 10.55 -6.48
C ALA A 33 -9.00 10.98 -6.12
N ALA A 34 -9.16 11.65 -4.97
CA ALA A 34 -10.45 12.10 -4.47
C ALA A 34 -11.18 13.08 -5.43
N ASP A 35 -10.43 13.88 -6.18
CA ASP A 35 -10.95 14.81 -7.20
C ASP A 35 -11.21 14.16 -8.57
N GLY A 36 -11.01 12.84 -8.69
CA GLY A 36 -11.18 12.07 -9.92
C GLY A 36 -9.96 12.06 -10.84
N THR A 37 -8.86 12.71 -10.47
CA THR A 37 -7.61 12.69 -11.23
C THR A 37 -7.07 11.26 -11.33
N ILE A 38 -6.70 10.85 -12.55
CA ILE A 38 -6.17 9.51 -12.83
C ILE A 38 -4.66 9.59 -13.00
N SER A 39 -3.93 8.75 -12.27
CA SER A 39 -2.50 8.54 -12.41
C SER A 39 -2.21 7.08 -12.73
N LYS A 40 -1.11 6.81 -13.41
CA LYS A 40 -0.65 5.46 -13.75
C LYS A 40 0.81 5.31 -13.44
N GLY A 41 1.27 4.07 -13.32
CA GLY A 41 2.68 3.79 -13.11
C GLY A 41 2.94 2.32 -12.82
N MET A 42 4.06 2.09 -12.14
CA MET A 42 4.53 0.76 -11.75
C MET A 42 4.64 0.67 -10.22
N ILE A 43 4.25 -0.48 -9.69
CA ILE A 43 4.39 -0.83 -8.28
C ILE A 43 5.32 -2.02 -8.16
N TYR A 44 6.22 -1.93 -7.18
CA TYR A 44 7.10 -3.00 -6.75
C TYR A 44 6.95 -3.15 -5.24
N LEU A 45 6.56 -4.31 -4.78
CA LEU A 45 6.43 -4.64 -3.37
C LEU A 45 7.29 -5.86 -3.04
N ARG A 46 8.07 -5.76 -1.98
CA ARG A 46 8.83 -6.88 -1.40
C ARG A 46 8.82 -6.76 0.11
N ARG A 47 8.17 -7.70 0.77
CA ARG A 47 8.16 -7.68 2.22
C ARG A 47 9.46 -8.22 2.83
N PRO A 48 9.84 -7.75 4.02
CA PRO A 48 9.17 -6.69 4.79
C PRO A 48 9.57 -5.27 4.34
N TYR A 49 8.64 -4.31 4.53
CA TYR A 49 8.86 -2.86 4.49
C TYR A 49 9.38 -2.26 3.17
N GLN A 50 9.37 -2.98 2.07
CA GLN A 50 9.86 -2.48 0.78
C GLN A 50 8.72 -2.31 -0.21
N LEU A 51 8.46 -1.06 -0.55
CA LEU A 51 7.51 -0.65 -1.57
C LEU A 51 8.16 0.43 -2.43
N ARG A 52 7.99 0.34 -3.74
CA ARG A 52 8.32 1.40 -4.67
C ARG A 52 7.12 1.63 -5.58
N ILE A 53 6.76 2.89 -5.75
CA ILE A 53 5.74 3.33 -6.70
C ILE A 53 6.39 4.36 -7.62
N ASP A 54 6.46 4.06 -8.89
CA ASP A 54 6.93 4.99 -9.93
C ASP A 54 5.74 5.48 -10.73
N TYR A 55 5.47 6.78 -10.69
CA TYR A 55 4.41 7.40 -11.47
C TYR A 55 4.90 7.69 -12.89
N LEU A 56 4.07 7.37 -13.88
CA LEU A 56 4.33 7.71 -15.29
C LEU A 56 3.83 9.10 -15.66
N ASN A 57 2.87 9.62 -14.89
CA ASN A 57 2.34 10.96 -15.08
C ASN A 57 1.89 11.55 -13.73
N PRO A 58 2.62 12.51 -13.17
CA PRO A 58 3.93 12.98 -13.64
C PRO A 58 5.02 11.92 -13.46
N ASP A 59 5.87 11.74 -14.45
CA ASP A 59 6.98 10.76 -14.45
C ASP A 59 8.14 11.14 -13.52
N SER A 60 8.07 12.34 -12.96
CA SER A 60 9.05 12.86 -12.01
C SER A 60 8.90 12.33 -10.58
N LEU A 61 7.76 11.72 -10.25
CA LEU A 61 7.43 11.35 -8.88
C LEU A 61 7.64 9.87 -8.63
N SER A 62 8.38 9.54 -7.57
CA SER A 62 8.50 8.18 -7.03
C SER A 62 8.28 8.17 -5.53
N LEU A 63 7.66 7.11 -5.02
CA LEU A 63 7.56 6.82 -3.60
C LEU A 63 8.37 5.56 -3.33
N VAL A 64 9.26 5.62 -2.34
CA VAL A 64 10.09 4.47 -1.94
C VAL A 64 10.05 4.32 -0.43
N THR A 65 9.76 3.12 0.05
CA THR A 65 9.92 2.80 1.46
C THR A 65 11.22 2.06 1.69
N SER A 66 11.92 2.42 2.72
CA SER A 66 13.10 1.69 3.20
C SER A 66 13.05 1.60 4.71
N LYS A 67 13.16 0.40 5.24
CA LYS A 67 12.96 0.14 6.67
C LYS A 67 11.55 0.62 7.11
N ARG A 68 11.47 1.63 7.95
CA ARG A 68 10.21 2.18 8.47
C ARG A 68 9.98 3.62 8.04
N VAL A 69 10.56 4.03 6.93
CA VAL A 69 10.53 5.40 6.42
C VAL A 69 10.04 5.40 4.98
N ILE A 70 9.27 6.44 4.62
CA ILE A 70 8.83 6.70 3.26
C ILE A 70 9.61 7.89 2.73
N TYR A 71 10.14 7.73 1.53
CA TYR A 71 10.76 8.78 0.74
C TYR A 71 9.85 9.11 -0.43
N ILE A 72 9.51 10.38 -0.58
CA ILE A 72 8.81 10.90 -1.77
C ILE A 72 9.83 11.70 -2.56
N ASP A 73 10.18 11.17 -3.73
CA ASP A 73 11.21 11.71 -4.60
C ASP A 73 10.59 12.49 -5.76
N ASP A 74 10.73 13.80 -5.74
CA ASP A 74 10.43 14.67 -6.88
C ASP A 74 11.72 14.95 -7.67
N LYS A 75 11.89 14.24 -8.77
CA LYS A 75 13.10 14.35 -9.60
C LYS A 75 13.22 15.68 -10.33
N VAL A 76 12.10 16.33 -10.68
CA VAL A 76 12.09 17.64 -11.33
C VAL A 76 12.42 18.74 -10.33
N GLY A 77 11.76 18.73 -9.17
CA GLY A 77 12.02 19.65 -8.09
C GLY A 77 13.35 19.39 -7.36
N LYS A 78 14.01 18.24 -7.63
CA LYS A 78 15.22 17.77 -6.94
C LYS A 78 15.03 17.79 -5.41
N GLN A 79 13.83 17.36 -4.97
CA GLN A 79 13.44 17.34 -3.57
C GLN A 79 13.09 15.92 -3.14
N VAL A 80 13.53 15.54 -1.96
CA VAL A 80 13.12 14.30 -1.30
C VAL A 80 12.49 14.64 0.05
N ASP A 81 11.21 14.33 0.18
CA ASP A 81 10.49 14.42 1.45
C ASP A 81 10.51 13.07 2.16
N VAL A 82 10.60 13.10 3.49
CA VAL A 82 10.79 11.92 4.31
C VAL A 82 9.74 11.88 5.42
N TYR A 83 9.02 10.76 5.53
CA TYR A 83 7.99 10.56 6.55
C TYR A 83 8.14 9.19 7.23
N PRO A 84 7.79 9.06 8.52
CA PRO A 84 7.66 7.76 9.15
C PRO A 84 6.55 6.93 8.49
N LEU A 85 6.81 5.65 8.23
CA LEU A 85 5.81 4.73 7.67
C LEU A 85 4.60 4.60 8.60
N SER A 86 4.81 4.68 9.92
CA SER A 86 3.75 4.60 10.94
C SER A 86 2.70 5.72 10.84
N GLU A 87 3.04 6.84 10.20
CA GLU A 87 2.11 7.96 9.97
C GLU A 87 1.19 7.73 8.77
N THR A 88 1.32 6.59 8.11
CA THR A 88 0.50 6.26 6.93
C THR A 88 -0.45 5.10 7.20
N PRO A 89 -1.67 5.13 6.64
CA PRO A 89 -2.64 4.05 6.82
C PRO A 89 -2.21 2.71 6.22
N PHE A 90 -1.29 2.69 5.25
CA PHE A 90 -0.88 1.45 4.58
C PHE A 90 0.29 0.71 5.25
N ALA A 91 0.78 1.19 6.38
CA ALA A 91 1.82 0.51 7.16
C ALA A 91 1.53 -0.98 7.44
N PRO A 92 0.29 -1.39 7.78
CA PRO A 92 -0.03 -2.81 8.03
C PRO A 92 0.27 -3.74 6.86
N MET A 93 0.17 -3.24 5.63
CA MET A 93 0.42 -4.00 4.40
C MET A 93 1.90 -4.40 4.21
N LEU A 94 2.82 -3.65 4.81
CA LEU A 94 4.26 -3.79 4.61
C LEU A 94 4.99 -4.49 5.75
N ARG A 95 4.29 -4.86 6.82
CA ARG A 95 4.89 -5.54 7.98
C ARG A 95 5.44 -6.92 7.60
N ASP A 96 6.47 -7.35 8.31
CA ASP A 96 7.03 -8.69 8.19
C ASP A 96 5.96 -9.75 8.52
N GLU A 97 5.35 -9.63 9.69
CA GLU A 97 4.19 -10.43 10.08
C GLU A 97 2.90 -9.73 9.65
N VAL A 98 2.19 -10.34 8.70
CA VAL A 98 0.92 -9.81 8.22
C VAL A 98 -0.18 -10.10 9.25
N ARG A 99 -0.73 -9.05 9.82
CA ARG A 99 -1.91 -9.11 10.68
C ARG A 99 -2.87 -7.99 10.33
N PHE A 100 -4.09 -8.37 10.01
CA PHE A 100 -5.17 -7.42 9.72
C PHE A 100 -6.03 -7.11 10.95
N THR A 101 -5.67 -7.67 12.09
CA THR A 101 -6.31 -7.42 13.38
C THR A 101 -5.27 -7.02 14.40
N GLY A 102 -5.65 -6.17 15.33
CA GLY A 102 -4.77 -5.71 16.41
C GLY A 102 -5.44 -4.63 17.24
N PRO A 103 -4.84 -4.23 18.36
CA PRO A 103 -5.39 -3.18 19.22
C PRO A 103 -5.30 -1.78 18.59
N GLU A 104 -4.44 -1.60 17.59
CA GLU A 104 -4.17 -0.31 16.94
C GLU A 104 -5.21 0.11 15.91
N PHE A 105 -6.09 -0.79 15.46
CA PHE A 105 -7.12 -0.47 14.46
C PHE A 105 -8.35 -1.37 14.60
N MET A 106 -9.47 -0.87 14.11
CA MET A 106 -10.68 -1.66 13.91
C MET A 106 -10.62 -2.33 12.56
N THR A 107 -11.04 -3.59 12.48
CA THR A 107 -11.07 -4.35 11.23
C THR A 107 -12.48 -4.84 10.96
N LYS A 108 -12.94 -4.58 9.75
CA LYS A 108 -14.18 -5.10 9.18
C LYS A 108 -13.87 -5.91 7.92
N ALA A 109 -14.65 -6.95 7.68
CA ALA A 109 -14.54 -7.76 6.47
C ALA A 109 -15.91 -8.02 5.86
N ARG A 110 -15.94 -8.06 4.52
CA ARG A 110 -17.16 -8.41 3.78
C ARG A 110 -16.81 -9.15 2.50
N LEU A 111 -17.72 -9.99 2.06
CA LEU A 111 -17.70 -10.62 0.75
C LEU A 111 -18.89 -10.08 -0.05
N GLU A 112 -18.60 -9.47 -1.19
CA GLU A 112 -19.61 -8.93 -2.08
C GLU A 112 -19.15 -9.05 -3.53
N SER A 113 -20.01 -9.61 -4.38
CA SER A 113 -19.74 -9.73 -5.82
C SER A 113 -18.38 -10.36 -6.15
N GLY A 114 -17.98 -11.41 -5.42
CA GLY A 114 -16.72 -12.12 -5.63
C GLY A 114 -15.47 -11.40 -5.14
N VAL A 115 -15.64 -10.33 -4.34
CA VAL A 115 -14.54 -9.54 -3.76
C VAL A 115 -14.58 -9.64 -2.23
N ILE A 116 -13.46 -10.01 -1.64
CA ILE A 116 -13.24 -9.92 -0.19
C ILE A 116 -12.61 -8.57 0.10
N SER A 117 -13.30 -7.74 0.88
CA SER A 117 -12.79 -6.44 1.35
C SER A 117 -12.44 -6.51 2.82
N ILE A 118 -11.20 -6.14 3.16
CA ILE A 118 -10.70 -6.03 4.52
C ILE A 118 -10.40 -4.56 4.79
N GLU A 119 -11.19 -3.93 5.62
CA GLU A 119 -11.02 -2.54 6.04
C GLU A 119 -10.37 -2.48 7.42
N MET A 120 -9.24 -1.81 7.51
CA MET A 120 -8.55 -1.49 8.75
C MET A 120 -8.62 0.02 8.97
N SER A 121 -9.20 0.46 10.07
CA SER A 121 -9.37 1.89 10.37
C SER A 121 -8.81 2.25 11.74
N ARG A 122 -8.31 3.48 11.83
CA ARG A 122 -7.81 4.11 13.05
C ARG A 122 -8.39 5.53 13.13
N ASP A 123 -9.08 5.82 14.21
CA ASP A 123 -9.80 7.10 14.36
C ASP A 123 -8.88 8.25 14.77
N THR A 124 -7.82 7.95 15.51
CA THR A 124 -6.93 8.97 16.09
C THR A 124 -5.47 8.52 16.09
N GLY A 125 -4.55 9.47 16.23
CA GLY A 125 -3.13 9.24 16.36
C GLY A 125 -2.38 9.13 15.03
N ASP A 126 -1.13 8.72 15.11
CA ASP A 126 -0.29 8.50 13.94
C ASP A 126 -0.88 7.38 13.06
N GLY A 127 -1.02 7.66 11.78
CA GLY A 127 -1.64 6.75 10.85
C GLY A 127 -3.17 6.69 10.91
N ALA A 128 -3.81 7.74 11.48
CA ALA A 128 -5.27 7.87 11.43
C ALA A 128 -5.78 7.81 9.99
N GLY A 129 -7.00 7.27 9.81
CA GLY A 129 -7.60 7.02 8.52
C GLY A 129 -7.94 5.54 8.32
N SER A 130 -8.03 5.09 7.09
CA SER A 130 -8.30 3.69 6.80
C SER A 130 -7.53 3.16 5.61
N LEU A 131 -7.26 1.86 5.64
CA LEU A 131 -6.78 1.07 4.52
C LEU A 131 -7.77 -0.06 4.26
N THR A 132 -8.29 -0.13 3.05
CA THR A 132 -9.09 -1.26 2.59
C THR A 132 -8.27 -2.05 1.57
N LEU A 133 -8.09 -3.35 1.80
CA LEU A 133 -7.50 -4.28 0.86
C LEU A 133 -8.62 -5.10 0.22
N GLU A 134 -8.65 -5.17 -1.11
CA GLU A 134 -9.61 -5.96 -1.86
C GLU A 134 -8.93 -7.13 -2.56
N PHE A 135 -9.46 -8.33 -2.32
CA PHE A 135 -8.96 -9.58 -2.85
C PHE A 135 -10.01 -10.24 -3.74
N ASN A 136 -9.57 -10.88 -4.80
CA ASN A 136 -10.43 -11.79 -5.55
C ASN A 136 -10.79 -12.99 -4.66
N ALA A 137 -12.09 -13.28 -4.49
CA ALA A 137 -12.56 -14.33 -3.59
C ALA A 137 -12.15 -15.73 -4.03
N ASP A 138 -12.02 -15.97 -5.34
CA ASP A 138 -11.67 -17.29 -5.90
C ASP A 138 -10.17 -17.55 -5.85
N THR A 139 -9.35 -16.56 -6.24
CA THR A 139 -7.89 -16.71 -6.32
C THR A 139 -7.17 -16.26 -5.05
N SER A 140 -7.85 -15.53 -4.17
CA SER A 140 -7.29 -14.88 -2.98
C SER A 140 -6.16 -13.86 -3.27
N ARG A 141 -6.09 -13.35 -4.50
CA ARG A 141 -5.07 -12.40 -4.93
C ARG A 141 -5.51 -10.97 -4.68
N LEU A 142 -4.57 -10.14 -4.22
CA LEU A 142 -4.78 -8.71 -4.05
C LEU A 142 -5.06 -8.06 -5.40
N MET A 143 -6.15 -7.28 -5.48
CA MET A 143 -6.60 -6.59 -6.69
C MET A 143 -6.46 -5.08 -6.58
N ARG A 144 -6.74 -4.52 -5.39
CA ARG A 144 -6.90 -3.09 -5.18
C ARG A 144 -6.69 -2.76 -3.72
N TRP A 145 -6.27 -1.53 -3.44
CA TRP A 145 -6.41 -0.95 -2.11
C TRP A 145 -6.97 0.47 -2.18
N ILE A 146 -7.62 0.84 -1.10
CA ILE A 146 -8.22 2.15 -0.92
C ILE A 146 -7.67 2.74 0.36
N ILE A 147 -7.12 3.94 0.28
CA ILE A 147 -6.62 4.69 1.42
C ILE A 147 -7.53 5.88 1.64
N ILE A 148 -7.94 6.09 2.88
CA ILE A 148 -8.55 7.34 3.34
C ILE A 148 -7.62 7.89 4.42
N ASP A 149 -7.06 9.07 4.19
CA ASP A 149 -6.12 9.69 5.12
C ASP A 149 -6.84 10.34 6.31
N ALA A 150 -6.06 10.93 7.24
CA ALA A 150 -6.57 11.53 8.47
C ALA A 150 -7.57 12.68 8.25
N ILE A 151 -7.54 13.33 7.08
CA ILE A 151 -8.46 14.42 6.72
C ILE A 151 -9.58 13.98 5.76
N GLY A 152 -9.71 12.68 5.52
CA GLY A 152 -10.78 12.09 4.72
C GLY A 152 -10.52 12.06 3.21
N VAL A 153 -9.32 12.32 2.74
CA VAL A 153 -8.98 12.25 1.31
C VAL A 153 -8.81 10.80 0.88
N LYS A 154 -9.61 10.40 -0.12
CA LYS A 154 -9.64 9.04 -0.63
C LYS A 154 -8.73 8.86 -1.85
N THR A 155 -7.90 7.83 -1.83
CA THR A 155 -7.09 7.39 -2.96
C THR A 155 -7.35 5.92 -3.22
N THR A 156 -7.65 5.56 -4.47
CA THR A 156 -7.87 4.18 -4.90
C THR A 156 -6.77 3.75 -5.87
N VAL A 157 -6.13 2.63 -5.58
CA VAL A 157 -5.07 2.05 -6.43
C VAL A 157 -5.49 0.67 -6.88
N SER A 158 -5.65 0.48 -8.18
CA SER A 158 -6.01 -0.80 -8.80
C SER A 158 -4.80 -1.39 -9.53
N LEU A 159 -4.49 -2.65 -9.22
CA LEU A 159 -3.40 -3.38 -9.85
C LEU A 159 -3.81 -3.89 -11.23
N GLN A 160 -2.91 -3.75 -12.19
CA GLN A 160 -3.06 -4.22 -13.57
C GLN A 160 -1.92 -5.18 -13.89
N ASN A 161 -2.24 -6.30 -14.52
CA ASN A 161 -1.26 -7.31 -14.95
C ASN A 161 -0.23 -7.67 -13.85
N PRO A 162 -0.66 -8.02 -12.63
CA PRO A 162 0.25 -8.29 -11.54
C PRO A 162 1.05 -9.58 -11.76
N VAL A 163 2.32 -9.55 -11.39
CA VAL A 163 3.21 -10.72 -11.33
C VAL A 163 3.64 -10.91 -9.89
N TYR A 164 3.39 -12.08 -9.35
CA TYR A 164 3.61 -12.41 -7.94
C TYR A 164 4.86 -13.28 -7.76
N ASP A 165 5.45 -13.20 -6.57
CA ASP A 165 6.56 -14.05 -6.12
C ASP A 165 7.75 -14.05 -7.10
N ILE A 166 8.11 -12.86 -7.59
CA ILE A 166 9.23 -12.63 -8.50
C ILE A 166 10.44 -12.07 -7.76
N ARG A 167 11.61 -12.28 -8.35
CA ARG A 167 12.82 -11.65 -7.86
C ARG A 167 12.83 -10.16 -8.22
N LEU A 168 12.98 -9.30 -7.21
CA LEU A 168 13.16 -7.87 -7.34
C LEU A 168 14.57 -7.48 -6.89
N GLU A 169 15.22 -6.61 -7.66
CA GLU A 169 16.57 -6.16 -7.35
C GLU A 169 16.59 -5.17 -6.18
N ASN A 170 17.61 -5.24 -5.34
CA ASN A 170 17.78 -4.35 -4.18
C ASN A 170 17.84 -2.87 -4.56
N LYS A 171 18.38 -2.55 -5.74
CA LYS A 171 18.47 -1.15 -6.23
C LYS A 171 17.13 -0.45 -6.38
N LEU A 172 16.04 -1.21 -6.59
CA LEU A 172 14.68 -0.65 -6.65
C LEU A 172 14.29 0.08 -5.36
N PHE A 173 14.81 -0.38 -4.22
CA PHE A 173 14.45 0.11 -2.89
C PHE A 173 15.56 0.94 -2.23
N GLY A 174 16.50 1.45 -3.04
CA GLY A 174 17.52 2.37 -2.58
C GLY A 174 16.94 3.70 -2.13
N VAL A 175 17.57 4.33 -1.14
CA VAL A 175 17.18 5.68 -0.68
C VAL A 175 17.43 6.68 -1.81
N PRO A 176 16.41 7.46 -2.23
CA PRO A 176 16.60 8.48 -3.25
C PRO A 176 17.59 9.55 -2.80
N SER A 177 18.43 10.01 -3.71
CA SER A 177 19.34 11.13 -3.46
C SER A 177 19.53 11.93 -4.73
N HIS A 178 19.59 13.24 -4.60
CA HIS A 178 20.00 14.15 -5.68
C HIS A 178 21.39 14.68 -5.36
N GLU A 179 22.38 14.31 -6.18
CA GLU A 179 23.72 14.87 -6.05
C GLU A 179 23.66 16.37 -6.38
N PRO A 180 24.34 17.22 -5.60
CA PRO A 180 24.46 18.63 -5.97
C PRO A 180 25.21 18.73 -7.30
N GLU A 181 24.71 19.55 -8.22
CA GLU A 181 25.40 19.83 -9.48
C GLU A 181 26.82 20.27 -9.16
N LYS A 182 27.81 19.53 -9.64
CA LYS A 182 29.19 20.00 -9.62
C LYS A 182 29.28 21.19 -10.57
N ASN A 183 29.28 22.39 -10.00
CA ASN A 183 29.63 23.59 -10.75
C ASN A 183 31.06 23.44 -11.28
N ASN A 184 31.21 23.25 -12.57
CA ASN A 184 32.46 23.40 -13.27
C ASN A 184 32.72 24.87 -13.53
#